data_b4b98c903b816dc6bbed74a823715eb9
#
_entry.id   b4b98c903b816dc6bbed74a823715eb9
#
_cell.length_a   1.000
_cell.length_b   1.000
_cell.length_c   1.000
_cell.angle_alpha   90.00
_cell.angle_beta   90.00
_cell.angle_gamma   90.00
#
_symmetry.space_group_name_H-M   'P 1'
#
loop_
_entity.id
_entity.type
_entity.pdbx_description
1 polymer ?
#
loop_
_entity_poly.entity_id
_entity_poly.type
_entity_poly.pdbx_seq_one_letter_code
_entity_poly.pdbx_strand_id
1 'polypeptide(L)'
;TLFRSPVVPYYRPGSPELAQATIEALKEHNSALMLKHGQVVCGATFDQAFERAMFFEMACRIIVLSGGEYNTFTAQEIEDLDTYILGKKTK
;
A
#
# COMPACT_ATOMS: atom_id res chain seq x y z
N THR A 1 -0.23 -4.11 -5.63
CA THR A 1 -1.54 -3.65 -5.18
C THR A 1 -1.52 -3.34 -3.70
N LEU A 2 -2.51 -2.58 -3.24
CA LEU A 2 -2.67 -2.24 -1.83
C LEU A 2 -2.79 -3.48 -0.94
N PHE A 3 -3.47 -4.50 -1.46
CA PHE A 3 -3.76 -5.70 -0.70
C PHE A 3 -2.58 -6.66 -0.64
N ARG A 4 -1.49 -6.33 -1.32
CA ARG A 4 -0.26 -7.11 -1.33
C ARG A 4 0.93 -6.30 -0.83
N SER A 5 0.66 -5.25 -0.08
CA SER A 5 1.71 -4.42 0.47
C SER A 5 2.57 -5.21 1.44
N PRO A 6 3.89 -5.17 1.31
CA PRO A 6 4.77 -5.88 2.22
C PRO A 6 4.74 -5.25 3.61
N VAL A 7 5.08 -6.06 4.60
CA VAL A 7 5.21 -5.61 5.99
C VAL A 7 6.69 -5.52 6.32
N VAL A 8 7.14 -4.34 6.69
CA VAL A 8 8.51 -4.13 7.13
C VAL A 8 8.57 -4.42 8.64
N PRO A 9 9.47 -5.32 9.09
CA PRO A 9 9.60 -5.63 10.51
C PRO A 9 9.96 -4.37 11.31
N TYR A 10 9.72 -4.43 12.61
CA TYR A 10 10.07 -3.31 13.47
C TYR A 10 11.58 -3.12 13.54
N TYR A 11 12.01 -1.88 13.30
CA TYR A 11 13.35 -1.38 13.57
C TYR A 11 13.21 -0.03 14.25
N ARG A 12 14.24 0.37 14.97
CA ARG A 12 14.22 1.65 15.68
C ARG A 12 14.05 2.81 14.69
N PRO A 13 13.19 3.80 15.00
CA PRO A 13 13.04 4.99 14.15
C PRO A 13 14.40 5.66 13.89
N GLY A 14 14.64 6.03 12.63
CA GLY A 14 15.88 6.65 12.21
C GLY A 14 17.05 5.70 12.07
N SER A 15 16.84 4.40 12.21
CA SER A 15 17.92 3.42 12.07
C SER A 15 18.23 3.14 10.60
N PRO A 16 19.51 2.81 10.28
CA PRO A 16 19.86 2.38 8.92
C PRO A 16 19.10 1.12 8.50
N GLU A 17 18.82 0.22 9.44
CA GLU A 17 18.11 -1.02 9.19
C GLU A 17 16.68 -0.76 8.71
N LEU A 18 16.00 0.22 9.33
CA LEU A 18 14.65 0.61 8.89
C LEU A 18 14.68 1.19 7.48
N ALA A 19 15.63 2.07 7.22
CA ALA A 19 15.76 2.69 5.89
C ALA A 19 16.02 1.63 4.82
N GLN A 20 16.92 0.69 5.07
CA GLN A 20 17.27 -0.34 4.11
C GLN A 20 16.09 -1.28 3.87
N ALA A 21 15.41 -1.71 4.92
CA ALA A 21 14.25 -2.59 4.79
C ALA A 21 13.12 -1.90 4.04
N THR A 22 12.90 -0.61 4.26
CA THR A 22 11.88 0.16 3.56
C THR A 22 12.21 0.29 2.08
N ILE A 23 13.47 0.57 1.75
CA ILE A 23 13.92 0.65 0.36
C ILE A 23 13.68 -0.68 -0.35
N GLU A 24 14.06 -1.78 0.27
CA GLU A 24 13.86 -3.11 -0.30
C GLU A 24 12.37 -3.39 -0.55
N ALA A 25 11.51 -3.04 0.41
CA ALA A 25 10.08 -3.24 0.26
C ALA A 25 9.49 -2.43 -0.88
N LEU A 26 9.99 -1.22 -1.12
CA LEU A 26 9.47 -0.32 -2.14
C LEU A 26 10.05 -0.53 -3.53
N LYS A 27 11.01 -1.45 -3.70
CA LYS A 27 11.56 -1.74 -5.03
C LYS A 27 10.53 -2.31 -6.00
N GLU A 28 9.63 -3.14 -5.49
CA GLU A 28 8.63 -3.81 -6.32
C GLU A 28 7.19 -3.48 -5.93
N HIS A 29 7.03 -2.59 -4.96
CA HIS A 29 5.71 -2.22 -4.44
C HIS A 29 5.61 -0.71 -4.30
N ASN A 30 4.36 -0.22 -4.32
CA ASN A 30 4.09 1.22 -4.19
C ASN A 30 3.80 1.63 -2.75
N SER A 31 3.66 0.66 -1.88
CA SER A 31 3.37 0.93 -0.47
C SER A 31 3.92 -0.19 0.39
N ALA A 32 4.13 0.10 1.65
CA ALA A 32 4.55 -0.88 2.64
C ALA A 32 3.99 -0.47 4.00
N LEU A 33 3.77 -1.43 4.87
CA LEU A 33 3.40 -1.18 6.25
C LEU A 33 4.61 -1.38 7.12
N MET A 34 5.04 -0.32 7.79
CA MET A 34 6.14 -0.40 8.75
C MET A 34 5.55 -0.69 10.13
N LEU A 35 5.84 -1.87 10.68
CA LEU A 35 5.31 -2.27 11.98
C LEU A 35 5.61 -1.23 13.04
N LYS A 36 4.57 -0.86 13.79
CA LYS A 36 4.60 0.12 14.87
C LYS A 36 4.92 1.55 14.44
N HIS A 37 4.97 1.82 13.13
CA HIS A 37 5.18 3.18 12.61
C HIS A 37 3.99 3.66 11.79
N GLY A 38 3.60 2.87 10.77
CA GLY A 38 2.53 3.25 9.86
C GLY A 38 2.85 2.87 8.44
N GLN A 39 2.12 3.45 7.51
CA GLN A 39 2.30 3.17 6.09
C GLN A 39 3.34 4.10 5.47
N VAL A 40 3.97 3.62 4.41
CA VAL A 40 4.78 4.42 3.51
C VAL A 40 4.32 4.14 2.08
N VAL A 41 4.18 5.19 1.29
CA VAL A 41 3.75 5.08 -0.10
C VAL A 41 4.68 5.89 -0.99
N CYS A 42 4.73 5.53 -2.25
CA CYS A 42 5.47 6.30 -3.24
C CYS A 42 4.65 6.40 -4.54
N GLY A 43 4.98 7.38 -5.35
CA GLY A 43 4.33 7.62 -6.62
C GLY A 43 5.17 8.54 -7.48
N ALA A 44 4.85 8.62 -8.76
CA ALA A 44 5.54 9.49 -9.70
C ALA A 44 5.27 10.98 -9.41
N THR A 45 4.12 11.28 -8.80
CA THR A 45 3.74 12.64 -8.40
C THR A 45 3.21 12.60 -6.98
N PHE A 46 3.12 13.77 -6.36
CA PHE A 46 2.51 13.91 -5.04
C PHE A 46 1.05 13.43 -5.05
N ASP A 47 0.29 13.83 -6.06
CA ASP A 47 -1.10 13.43 -6.18
C ASP A 47 -1.26 11.92 -6.25
N GLN A 48 -0.39 11.26 -6.99
CA GLN A 48 -0.42 9.80 -7.09
C GLN A 48 -0.08 9.14 -5.75
N ALA A 49 0.93 9.63 -5.06
CA ALA A 49 1.29 9.11 -3.74
C ALA A 49 0.17 9.32 -2.73
N PHE A 50 -0.45 10.49 -2.75
CA PHE A 50 -1.57 10.82 -1.87
C PHE A 50 -2.76 9.88 -2.11
N GLU A 51 -3.08 9.63 -3.36
CA GLU A 51 -4.16 8.72 -3.73
C GLU A 51 -3.90 7.30 -3.23
N ARG A 52 -2.67 6.84 -3.39
CA ARG A 52 -2.27 5.51 -2.88
C ARG A 52 -2.37 5.42 -1.36
N ALA A 53 -2.01 6.49 -0.67
CA ALA A 53 -2.15 6.56 0.78
C ALA A 53 -3.61 6.48 1.22
N MET A 54 -4.50 7.16 0.50
CA MET A 54 -5.93 7.13 0.78
C MET A 54 -6.52 5.73 0.58
N PHE A 55 -6.16 5.07 -0.49
CA PHE A 55 -6.61 3.70 -0.74
C PHE A 55 -6.10 2.73 0.31
N PHE A 56 -4.84 2.86 0.71
CA PHE A 56 -4.26 2.02 1.75
C PHE A 56 -5.04 2.17 3.06
N GLU A 57 -5.29 3.40 3.45
CA GLU A 57 -6.02 3.70 4.69
C GLU A 57 -7.44 3.15 4.63
N MET A 58 -8.11 3.30 3.50
CA MET A 58 -9.46 2.76 3.30
C MET A 58 -9.47 1.24 3.41
N ALA A 59 -8.50 0.56 2.79
CA ALA A 59 -8.41 -0.89 2.85
C ALA A 59 -8.21 -1.37 4.29
N CYS A 60 -7.32 -0.73 5.03
CA CYS A 60 -7.07 -1.06 6.43
C CYS A 60 -8.32 -0.83 7.29
N ARG A 61 -9.04 0.26 7.03
CA ARG A 61 -10.27 0.56 7.75
C ARG A 61 -11.34 -0.51 7.51
N ILE A 62 -11.50 -0.95 6.28
CA ILE A 62 -12.44 -2.02 5.95
C ILE A 62 -12.09 -3.30 6.70
N ILE A 63 -10.82 -3.68 6.72
CA ILE A 63 -10.34 -4.87 7.41
C ILE A 63 -10.66 -4.79 8.91
N VAL A 64 -10.36 -3.65 9.52
CA VAL A 64 -10.60 -3.46 10.96
C VAL A 64 -12.09 -3.48 11.27
N LEU A 65 -12.92 -2.77 10.49
CA LEU A 65 -14.35 -2.69 10.73
C LEU A 65 -15.06 -4.02 10.48
N SER A 66 -14.53 -4.85 9.60
CA SER A 66 -15.09 -6.18 9.33
C SER A 66 -14.68 -7.22 10.37
N GLY A 67 -13.83 -6.85 11.34
CA GLY A 67 -13.35 -7.79 12.33
C GLY A 67 -12.46 -8.88 11.76
N GLY A 68 -11.85 -8.62 10.59
CA GLY A 68 -11.04 -9.61 9.89
C GLY A 68 -11.83 -10.52 8.96
N GLU A 69 -13.15 -10.39 8.96
CA GLU A 69 -14.01 -11.15 8.05
C GLU A 69 -14.22 -10.38 6.76
N TYR A 70 -13.38 -10.68 5.79
CA TYR A 70 -13.45 -10.03 4.49
C TYR A 70 -12.97 -11.02 3.42
N ASN A 71 -13.40 -10.76 2.19
CA ASN A 71 -12.92 -11.48 1.03
C ASN A 71 -11.89 -10.64 0.32
N THR A 72 -10.73 -11.23 0.04
CA THR A 72 -9.73 -10.54 -0.76
C THR A 72 -10.20 -10.48 -2.22
N PHE A 73 -9.75 -9.48 -2.94
CA PHE A 73 -10.02 -9.39 -4.36
C PHE A 73 -9.35 -10.55 -5.10
N THR A 74 -10.06 -11.08 -6.09
CA THR A 74 -9.46 -12.03 -7.03
C THR A 74 -8.48 -11.28 -7.94
N ALA A 75 -7.61 -12.02 -8.63
CA ALA A 75 -6.69 -11.42 -9.58
C ALA A 75 -7.45 -10.63 -10.66
N GLN A 76 -8.60 -11.15 -11.12
CA GLN A 76 -9.41 -10.47 -12.13
C GLN A 76 -10.01 -9.17 -11.60
N GLU A 77 -10.49 -9.20 -10.37
CA GLU A 77 -11.06 -8.00 -9.75
C GLU A 77 -10.01 -6.90 -9.56
N ILE A 78 -8.79 -7.27 -9.18
CA ILE A 78 -7.68 -6.33 -9.05
C ILE A 78 -7.35 -5.73 -10.41
N GLU A 79 -7.29 -6.53 -11.46
CA GLU A 79 -7.02 -6.07 -12.81
C GLU A 79 -8.10 -5.12 -13.30
N ASP A 80 -9.37 -5.45 -13.05
CA ASP A 80 -10.49 -4.59 -13.42
C ASP A 80 -10.42 -3.24 -12.72
N LEU A 81 -10.09 -3.25 -11.43
CA LEU A 81 -9.97 -2.05 -10.64
C LEU A 81 -8.81 -1.17 -11.13
N ASP A 82 -7.65 -1.78 -11.37
CA ASP A 82 -6.48 -1.08 -11.89
C ASP A 82 -6.77 -0.46 -13.25
N THR A 83 -7.43 -1.19 -14.13
CA THR A 83 -7.83 -0.70 -15.45
C THR A 83 -8.77 0.49 -15.33
N TYR A 84 -9.74 0.42 -14.44
CA TYR A 84 -10.69 1.51 -14.22
C TYR A 84 -9.97 2.79 -13.76
N ILE A 85 -9.08 2.66 -12.78
CA ILE A 85 -8.35 3.80 -12.22
C ILE A 85 -7.39 4.38 -13.24
N LEU A 86 -6.57 3.52 -13.85
CA LEU A 86 -5.56 3.96 -14.81
C LEU A 86 -6.20 4.46 -16.11
N GLY A 87 -7.27 3.81 -16.53
CA GLY A 87 -8.02 4.21 -17.72
C GLY A 87 -8.62 5.61 -17.58
N LYS A 88 -9.07 5.97 -16.40
CA LYS A 88 -9.56 7.31 -16.12
C LYS A 88 -8.47 8.36 -16.14
N LYS A 89 -7.27 7.99 -15.68
CA LYS A 89 -6.15 8.92 -15.55
C LYS A 89 -5.42 9.14 -16.86
N THR A 90 -5.42 8.15 -17.73
CA THR A 90 -4.72 8.23 -19.02
C THR A 90 -5.57 8.85 -20.12
N LYS A 91 -6.80 9.07 -19.83
CA LYS A 91 -7.73 9.76 -20.75
C LYS A 91 -7.93 11.20 -20.34
#